data_a9d360fed09efd677a87aa650c2576dd
#
_entry.id   a9d360fed09efd677a87aa650c2576dd
#
_cell.length_a   1.000
_cell.length_b   1.000
_cell.length_c   1.000
_cell.angle_alpha   90.00
_cell.angle_beta   90.00
_cell.angle_gamma   90.00
#
_symmetry.space_group_name_H-M   'P 1'
#
loop_
_entity.id
_entity.type
_entity.pdbx_description
1 polymer ?
#
loop_
_entity_poly.entity_id
_entity_poly.type
_entity_poly.pdbx_seq_one_letter_code
_entity_poly.pdbx_strand_id
1 'polypeptide(L)'
;MSTRHIHPWPVRLTHWLNALGMVGMFMSGWGIYNASPLFSFRFPREITLGGWLGGSIAWHLAVMWLLVINGLAYVLYGVFSQHFKRDLLPISVDAVRRDLGDALRLRLAHQQGRYNAVQRLSYWLVLALGVLVVLSGLSIWKPVQLQVLCSLLGGYDFARFVHFGAMAGIGAF
;
A
#
# COMPACT_ATOMS: atom_id res chain seq x y z
N MET A 1 30.83 -4.36 19.83
CA MET A 1 30.01 -4.95 18.77
C MET A 1 28.87 -3.96 18.46
N SER A 2 28.89 -3.25 17.34
CA SER A 2 27.81 -2.32 16.96
C SER A 2 26.65 -3.16 16.47
N THR A 3 25.52 -3.12 17.18
CA THR A 3 24.26 -3.73 16.76
C THR A 3 23.77 -3.00 15.51
N ARG A 4 23.99 -3.59 14.34
CA ARG A 4 23.51 -3.05 13.07
C ARG A 4 22.00 -3.18 13.06
N HIS A 5 21.30 -2.07 13.29
CA HIS A 5 19.84 -2.04 13.14
C HIS A 5 19.47 -2.36 11.69
N ILE A 6 18.68 -3.42 11.47
CA ILE A 6 18.20 -3.88 10.15
C ILE A 6 17.40 -2.78 9.46
N HIS A 7 16.66 -1.99 10.23
CA HIS A 7 15.86 -0.88 9.74
C HIS A 7 16.42 0.45 10.24
N PRO A 8 16.99 1.30 9.35
CA PRO A 8 17.35 2.68 9.68
C PRO A 8 16.15 3.45 10.22
N TRP A 9 16.40 4.43 11.11
CA TRP A 9 15.31 5.17 11.73
C TRP A 9 14.33 5.84 10.71
N PRO A 10 14.77 6.37 9.54
CA PRO A 10 13.85 6.92 8.57
C PRO A 10 12.83 5.88 8.05
N VAL A 11 13.27 4.64 7.81
CA VAL A 11 12.41 3.53 7.38
C VAL A 11 11.38 3.17 8.46
N ARG A 12 11.80 3.19 9.73
CA ARG A 12 10.87 2.95 10.86
C ARG A 12 9.85 4.05 11.00
N LEU A 13 10.27 5.32 10.88
CA LEU A 13 9.37 6.46 10.96
C LEU A 13 8.34 6.43 9.83
N THR A 14 8.79 6.26 8.58
CA THR A 14 7.89 6.19 7.41
C THR A 14 6.92 5.01 7.53
N HIS A 15 7.36 3.86 8.05
CA HIS A 15 6.50 2.71 8.29
C HIS A 15 5.36 3.03 9.27
N TRP A 16 5.66 3.61 10.43
CA TRP A 16 4.63 3.94 11.42
C TRP A 16 3.67 5.04 10.95
N LEU A 17 4.18 6.04 10.22
CA LEU A 17 3.33 7.05 9.58
C LEU A 17 2.39 6.44 8.55
N ASN A 18 2.88 5.47 7.74
CA ASN A 18 2.04 4.72 6.81
C ASN A 18 1.00 3.89 7.56
N ALA A 19 1.37 3.18 8.62
CA ALA A 19 0.43 2.36 9.38
C ALA A 19 -0.72 3.20 9.95
N LEU A 20 -0.43 4.35 10.57
CA LEU A 20 -1.44 5.27 11.08
C LEU A 20 -2.30 5.87 9.96
N GLY A 21 -1.66 6.31 8.87
CA GLY A 21 -2.36 6.85 7.71
C GLY A 21 -3.28 5.81 7.07
N MET A 22 -2.84 4.56 6.96
CA MET A 22 -3.65 3.47 6.39
C MET A 22 -4.93 3.23 7.19
N VAL A 23 -4.89 3.28 8.53
CA VAL A 23 -6.11 3.19 9.35
C VAL A 23 -7.11 4.28 8.97
N GLY A 24 -6.66 5.55 8.87
CA GLY A 24 -7.50 6.66 8.45
C GLY A 24 -8.05 6.50 7.02
N MET A 25 -7.23 5.98 6.09
CA MET A 25 -7.65 5.70 4.70
C MET A 25 -8.70 4.60 4.62
N PHE A 26 -8.53 3.49 5.36
CA PHE A 26 -9.52 2.43 5.41
C PHE A 26 -10.86 2.94 5.97
N MET A 27 -10.83 3.57 7.15
CA MET A 27 -12.03 4.06 7.81
C MET A 27 -12.79 5.09 6.96
N SER A 28 -12.08 6.04 6.34
CA SER A 28 -12.70 7.03 5.46
C SER A 28 -13.14 6.43 4.12
N GLY A 29 -12.34 5.51 3.55
CA GLY A 29 -12.68 4.78 2.34
C GLY A 29 -13.94 3.93 2.49
N TRP A 30 -14.13 3.26 3.63
CA TRP A 30 -15.36 2.51 3.94
C TRP A 30 -16.58 3.44 4.05
N GLY A 31 -16.41 4.66 4.57
CA GLY A 31 -17.47 5.67 4.56
C GLY A 31 -17.86 6.09 3.14
N ILE A 32 -16.89 6.28 2.25
CA ILE A 32 -17.13 6.57 0.81
C ILE A 32 -17.78 5.37 0.13
N TYR A 33 -17.25 4.17 0.34
CA TYR A 33 -17.80 2.93 -0.21
C TYR A 33 -19.28 2.74 0.15
N ASN A 34 -19.66 3.01 1.40
CA ASN A 34 -21.04 2.87 1.87
C ASN A 34 -22.05 3.77 1.15
N ALA A 35 -21.61 4.88 0.56
CA ALA A 35 -22.47 5.75 -0.23
C ALA A 35 -22.80 5.18 -1.62
N SER A 36 -21.86 4.41 -2.21
CA SER A 36 -22.03 3.72 -3.50
C SER A 36 -21.30 2.38 -3.49
N PRO A 37 -21.87 1.34 -2.86
CA PRO A 37 -21.21 0.04 -2.71
C PRO A 37 -20.96 -0.64 -4.05
N LEU A 38 -19.78 -1.30 -4.18
CA LEU A 38 -19.44 -2.14 -5.35
C LEU A 38 -20.04 -3.55 -5.23
N PHE A 39 -20.32 -3.98 -4.00
CA PHE A 39 -20.84 -5.31 -3.67
C PHE A 39 -22.08 -5.18 -2.79
N SER A 40 -22.77 -6.26 -2.51
CA SER A 40 -24.01 -6.30 -1.72
C SER A 40 -23.85 -6.04 -0.23
N PHE A 41 -22.65 -5.81 0.27
CA PHE A 41 -22.38 -5.51 1.68
C PHE A 41 -22.05 -4.04 1.94
N ARG A 42 -22.17 -3.63 3.20
CA ARG A 42 -21.73 -2.32 3.72
C ARG A 42 -20.91 -2.51 4.98
N PHE A 43 -19.99 -1.59 5.22
CA PHE A 43 -19.22 -1.54 6.47
C PHE A 43 -20.06 -0.93 7.59
N PRO A 44 -19.94 -1.42 8.85
CA PRO A 44 -20.56 -0.81 10.02
C PRO A 44 -20.16 0.67 10.15
N ARG A 45 -21.10 1.54 10.53
CA ARG A 45 -20.83 2.98 10.65
C ARG A 45 -19.79 3.30 11.70
N GLU A 46 -19.71 2.49 12.74
CA GLU A 46 -18.81 2.63 13.90
C GLU A 46 -17.34 2.54 13.51
N ILE A 47 -17.03 1.86 12.41
CA ILE A 47 -15.66 1.72 11.88
C ILE A 47 -15.40 2.65 10.69
N THR A 48 -16.32 3.57 10.37
CA THR A 48 -16.12 4.57 9.31
C THR A 48 -15.71 5.92 9.89
N LEU A 49 -14.93 6.69 9.12
CA LEU A 49 -14.47 8.02 9.49
C LEU A 49 -15.16 9.08 8.62
N GLY A 50 -15.63 10.18 9.26
CA GLY A 50 -16.22 11.33 8.57
C GLY A 50 -17.74 11.47 8.76
N GLY A 51 -18.45 10.43 9.26
CA GLY A 51 -19.88 10.46 9.61
C GLY A 51 -20.84 10.51 8.43
N TRP A 52 -20.49 11.15 7.31
CA TRP A 52 -21.27 11.29 6.08
C TRP A 52 -20.33 11.35 4.86
N LEU A 53 -20.84 11.23 3.64
CA LEU A 53 -20.03 11.12 2.42
C LEU A 53 -19.01 12.25 2.26
N GLY A 54 -19.44 13.52 2.40
CA GLY A 54 -18.54 14.66 2.26
C GLY A 54 -17.44 14.69 3.33
N GLY A 55 -17.78 14.35 4.58
CA GLY A 55 -16.80 14.21 5.67
C GLY A 55 -15.83 13.07 5.42
N SER A 56 -16.31 11.92 4.93
CA SER A 56 -15.44 10.78 4.58
C SER A 56 -14.48 11.13 3.44
N ILE A 57 -14.95 11.84 2.40
CA ILE A 57 -14.10 12.33 1.31
C ILE A 57 -13.04 13.31 1.82
N ALA A 58 -13.43 14.27 2.69
CA ALA A 58 -12.49 15.24 3.24
C ALA A 58 -11.36 14.56 4.04
N TRP A 59 -11.70 13.61 4.91
CA TRP A 59 -10.71 12.82 5.65
C TRP A 59 -9.84 11.98 4.72
N HIS A 60 -10.43 11.32 3.73
CA HIS A 60 -9.70 10.48 2.77
C HIS A 60 -8.66 11.28 2.01
N LEU A 61 -9.03 12.44 1.47
CA LEU A 61 -8.10 13.32 0.75
C LEU A 61 -7.03 13.93 1.67
N ALA A 62 -7.37 14.29 2.91
CA ALA A 62 -6.39 14.81 3.87
C ALA A 62 -5.32 13.76 4.22
N VAL A 63 -5.74 12.54 4.55
CA VAL A 63 -4.83 11.43 4.89
C VAL A 63 -4.06 10.94 3.64
N MET A 64 -4.69 10.98 2.45
CA MET A 64 -4.02 10.68 1.18
C MET A 64 -2.74 11.52 1.00
N TRP A 65 -2.80 12.83 1.27
CA TRP A 65 -1.62 13.69 1.14
C TRP A 65 -0.51 13.30 2.11
N LEU A 66 -0.85 12.93 3.35
CA LEU A 66 0.12 12.40 4.30
C LEU A 66 0.83 11.16 3.74
N LEU A 67 0.06 10.20 3.21
CA LEU A 67 0.62 8.95 2.68
C LEU A 67 1.45 9.17 1.40
N VAL A 68 0.98 10.03 0.49
CA VAL A 68 1.72 10.34 -0.75
C VAL A 68 3.06 11.00 -0.43
N ILE A 69 3.07 12.02 0.46
CA ILE A 69 4.30 12.70 0.86
C ILE A 69 5.25 11.73 1.55
N ASN A 70 4.74 10.93 2.49
CA ASN A 70 5.54 9.96 3.22
C ASN A 70 6.07 8.84 2.29
N GLY A 71 5.25 8.37 1.34
CA GLY A 71 5.65 7.39 0.33
C GLY A 71 6.74 7.92 -0.60
N LEU A 72 6.62 9.17 -1.05
CA LEU A 72 7.65 9.83 -1.85
C LEU A 72 8.96 9.97 -1.05
N ALA A 73 8.89 10.40 0.20
CA ALA A 73 10.06 10.49 1.08
C ALA A 73 10.75 9.13 1.23
N TYR A 74 9.98 8.04 1.43
CA TYR A 74 10.51 6.68 1.49
C TYR A 74 11.18 6.25 0.18
N VAL A 75 10.54 6.50 -0.96
CA VAL A 75 11.09 6.14 -2.28
C VAL A 75 12.38 6.92 -2.55
N LEU A 76 12.38 8.24 -2.32
CA LEU A 76 13.58 9.07 -2.47
C LEU A 76 14.71 8.58 -1.56
N TYR A 77 14.41 8.35 -0.29
CA TYR A 77 15.39 7.76 0.63
C TYR A 77 15.92 6.43 0.11
N GLY A 78 15.05 5.53 -0.32
CA GLY A 78 15.41 4.21 -0.83
C GLY A 78 16.32 4.25 -2.05
N VAL A 79 16.10 5.22 -2.96
CA VAL A 79 16.94 5.43 -4.15
C VAL A 79 18.29 6.03 -3.76
N PHE A 80 18.30 7.17 -3.04
CA PHE A 80 19.54 7.89 -2.72
C PHE A 80 20.45 7.13 -1.76
N SER A 81 19.88 6.39 -0.80
CA SER A 81 20.66 5.56 0.14
C SER A 81 21.07 4.20 -0.45
N GLN A 82 20.71 3.91 -1.71
CA GLN A 82 20.90 2.60 -2.36
C GLN A 82 20.25 1.44 -1.58
N HIS A 83 19.28 1.75 -0.69
CA HIS A 83 18.59 0.76 0.14
C HIS A 83 17.89 -0.29 -0.72
N PHE A 84 17.15 0.13 -1.77
CA PHE A 84 16.47 -0.80 -2.67
C PHE A 84 17.44 -1.76 -3.37
N LYS A 85 18.56 -1.23 -3.88
CA LYS A 85 19.55 -2.03 -4.59
C LYS A 85 20.28 -3.01 -3.67
N ARG A 86 20.61 -2.57 -2.45
CA ARG A 86 21.38 -3.36 -1.49
C ARG A 86 20.55 -4.41 -0.77
N ASP A 87 19.34 -4.03 -0.35
CA ASP A 87 18.56 -4.80 0.61
C ASP A 87 17.34 -5.51 -0.04
N LEU A 88 16.78 -4.95 -1.14
CA LEU A 88 15.61 -5.50 -1.83
C LEU A 88 15.95 -6.20 -3.16
N LEU A 89 17.15 -6.03 -3.72
CA LEU A 89 17.63 -6.69 -4.93
C LEU A 89 18.88 -7.54 -4.61
N PRO A 90 19.21 -8.57 -5.44
CA PRO A 90 18.40 -9.13 -6.52
C PRO A 90 17.27 -10.04 -6.01
N ILE A 91 16.21 -10.21 -6.82
CA ILE A 91 15.17 -11.22 -6.59
C ILE A 91 15.39 -12.34 -7.59
N SER A 92 15.62 -13.56 -7.08
CA SER A 92 15.70 -14.77 -7.90
C SER A 92 14.41 -15.57 -7.79
N VAL A 93 13.86 -15.99 -8.93
CA VAL A 93 12.64 -16.82 -8.96
C VAL A 93 12.83 -18.13 -8.21
N ASP A 94 14.02 -18.74 -8.33
CA ASP A 94 14.33 -19.99 -7.62
C ASP A 94 14.44 -19.78 -6.10
N ALA A 95 14.99 -18.64 -5.66
CA ALA A 95 15.01 -18.29 -4.26
C ALA A 95 13.58 -18.07 -3.71
N VAL A 96 12.73 -17.35 -4.47
CA VAL A 96 11.31 -17.16 -4.09
C VAL A 96 10.57 -18.50 -3.98
N ARG A 97 10.75 -19.39 -4.95
CA ARG A 97 10.11 -20.72 -4.92
C ARG A 97 10.55 -21.55 -3.71
N ARG A 98 11.85 -21.57 -3.40
CA ARG A 98 12.39 -22.28 -2.22
C ARG A 98 11.84 -21.68 -0.93
N ASP A 99 12.00 -20.37 -0.75
CA ASP A 99 11.59 -19.68 0.46
C ASP A 99 10.06 -19.78 0.68
N LEU A 100 9.26 -19.74 -0.39
CA LEU A 100 7.81 -19.95 -0.32
C LEU A 100 7.47 -21.40 0.10
N GLY A 101 8.16 -22.38 -0.48
CA GLY A 101 8.01 -23.80 -0.09
C GLY A 101 8.37 -24.03 1.37
N ASP A 102 9.44 -23.38 1.87
CA ASP A 102 9.86 -23.47 3.26
C ASP A 102 8.90 -22.72 4.20
N ALA A 103 8.34 -21.58 3.77
CA ALA A 103 7.33 -20.83 4.51
C ALA A 103 6.06 -21.67 4.71
N LEU A 104 5.55 -22.31 3.63
CA LEU A 104 4.36 -23.17 3.69
C LEU A 104 4.57 -24.39 4.60
N ARG A 105 5.82 -24.85 4.76
CA ARG A 105 6.20 -25.94 5.66
C ARG A 105 6.57 -25.47 7.06
N LEU A 106 6.42 -24.16 7.36
CA LEU A 106 6.84 -23.51 8.61
C LEU A 106 8.33 -23.73 8.95
N ARG A 107 9.19 -23.85 7.92
CA ARG A 107 10.64 -24.12 8.04
C ARG A 107 11.48 -22.93 7.54
N LEU A 108 10.85 -21.78 7.27
CA LEU A 108 11.55 -20.62 6.73
C LEU A 108 12.66 -20.16 7.71
N ALA A 109 13.92 -20.29 7.29
CA ALA A 109 15.06 -19.90 8.10
C ALA A 109 15.12 -18.36 8.22
N HIS A 110 15.08 -17.86 9.44
CA HIS A 110 15.24 -16.44 9.74
C HIS A 110 16.73 -16.11 9.83
N GLN A 111 17.29 -15.55 8.76
CA GLN A 111 18.66 -15.04 8.79
C GLN A 111 18.65 -13.61 9.37
N GLN A 112 19.28 -13.43 10.54
CA GLN A 112 19.42 -12.10 11.13
C GLN A 112 20.21 -11.17 10.19
N GLY A 113 19.62 -10.02 9.85
CA GLY A 113 20.29 -8.98 9.06
C GLY A 113 20.11 -9.07 7.53
N ARG A 114 19.35 -10.04 7.02
CA ARG A 114 19.04 -10.14 5.58
C ARG A 114 17.58 -10.48 5.35
N TYR A 115 16.95 -9.81 4.36
CA TYR A 115 15.62 -10.19 3.90
C TYR A 115 15.68 -11.48 3.09
N ASN A 116 14.78 -12.42 3.35
CA ASN A 116 14.57 -13.57 2.49
C ASN A 116 13.85 -13.15 1.18
N ALA A 117 13.81 -14.06 0.18
CA ALA A 117 13.27 -13.71 -1.13
C ALA A 117 11.76 -13.42 -1.09
N VAL A 118 10.99 -14.08 -0.22
CA VAL A 118 9.56 -13.81 -0.01
C VAL A 118 9.35 -12.41 0.57
N GLN A 119 10.13 -12.00 1.58
CA GLN A 119 10.06 -10.65 2.15
C GLN A 119 10.38 -9.58 1.09
N ARG A 120 11.44 -9.78 0.28
CA ARG A 120 11.77 -8.84 -0.80
C ARG A 120 10.64 -8.70 -1.81
N LEU A 121 10.05 -9.82 -2.22
CA LEU A 121 8.90 -9.82 -3.12
C LEU A 121 7.70 -9.09 -2.50
N SER A 122 7.42 -9.33 -1.20
CA SER A 122 6.35 -8.65 -0.47
C SER A 122 6.53 -7.13 -0.44
N TYR A 123 7.74 -6.64 -0.19
CA TYR A 123 8.02 -5.18 -0.25
C TYR A 123 7.75 -4.60 -1.63
N TRP A 124 8.19 -5.27 -2.71
CA TRP A 124 7.91 -4.81 -4.07
C TRP A 124 6.43 -4.86 -4.41
N LEU A 125 5.72 -5.90 -3.95
CA LEU A 125 4.28 -6.02 -4.17
C LEU A 125 3.50 -4.90 -3.46
N VAL A 126 3.83 -4.59 -2.20
CA VAL A 126 3.22 -3.48 -1.46
C VAL A 126 3.50 -2.14 -2.13
N LEU A 127 4.72 -1.91 -2.63
CA LEU A 127 5.04 -0.69 -3.39
C LEU A 127 4.22 -0.60 -4.69
N ALA A 128 4.10 -1.70 -5.43
CA ALA A 128 3.30 -1.75 -6.66
C ALA A 128 1.80 -1.51 -6.38
N LEU A 129 1.25 -2.13 -5.32
CA LEU A 129 -0.11 -1.88 -4.86
C LEU A 129 -0.30 -0.42 -4.40
N GLY A 130 0.71 0.16 -3.75
CA GLY A 130 0.71 1.57 -3.35
C GLY A 130 0.63 2.51 -4.56
N VAL A 131 1.40 2.25 -5.61
CA VAL A 131 1.32 3.00 -6.87
C VAL A 131 -0.06 2.81 -7.51
N LEU A 132 -0.57 1.59 -7.56
CA LEU A 132 -1.86 1.26 -8.17
C LEU A 132 -3.02 1.94 -7.43
N VAL A 133 -3.02 1.95 -6.09
CA VAL A 133 -4.06 2.61 -5.30
C VAL A 133 -4.05 4.12 -5.48
N VAL A 134 -2.86 4.73 -5.64
CA VAL A 134 -2.75 6.17 -5.92
C VAL A 134 -3.26 6.49 -7.32
N LEU A 135 -2.82 5.77 -8.35
CA LEU A 135 -3.24 6.00 -9.74
C LEU A 135 -4.75 5.78 -9.92
N SER A 136 -5.29 4.70 -9.37
CA SER A 136 -6.73 4.44 -9.43
C SER A 136 -7.53 5.48 -8.63
N GLY A 137 -7.06 5.89 -7.46
CA GLY A 137 -7.67 6.94 -6.66
C GLY A 137 -7.71 8.29 -7.38
N LEU A 138 -6.62 8.67 -8.05
CA LEU A 138 -6.54 9.89 -8.86
C LEU A 138 -7.55 9.84 -10.03
N SER A 139 -7.69 8.71 -10.71
CA SER A 139 -8.65 8.55 -11.80
C SER A 139 -10.11 8.64 -11.34
N ILE A 140 -10.41 8.17 -10.12
CA ILE A 140 -11.73 8.30 -9.51
C ILE A 140 -11.99 9.75 -9.06
N TRP A 141 -10.98 10.42 -8.49
CA TRP A 141 -11.12 11.78 -7.97
C TRP A 141 -11.24 12.83 -9.07
N LYS A 142 -10.49 12.65 -10.18
CA LYS A 142 -10.42 13.62 -11.29
C LYS A 142 -10.60 12.93 -12.65
N PRO A 143 -11.76 12.25 -12.89
CA PRO A 143 -11.95 11.43 -14.08
C PRO A 143 -11.88 12.21 -15.39
N VAL A 144 -12.31 13.47 -15.38
CA VAL A 144 -12.31 14.33 -16.58
C VAL A 144 -10.90 14.85 -16.85
N GLN A 145 -10.20 15.38 -15.83
CA GLN A 145 -8.85 15.90 -15.97
C GLN A 145 -7.81 14.82 -16.26
N LEU A 146 -8.05 13.60 -15.75
CA LEU A 146 -7.18 12.44 -15.92
C LEU A 146 -7.87 11.37 -16.80
N GLN A 147 -8.57 11.80 -17.85
CA GLN A 147 -9.33 10.91 -18.72
C GLN A 147 -8.49 9.77 -19.30
N VAL A 148 -7.24 10.06 -19.71
CA VAL A 148 -6.32 9.04 -20.23
C VAL A 148 -6.06 7.96 -19.18
N LEU A 149 -5.75 8.36 -17.94
CA LEU A 149 -5.52 7.42 -16.85
C LEU A 149 -6.78 6.61 -16.52
N CYS A 150 -7.93 7.28 -16.49
CA CYS A 150 -9.22 6.64 -16.25
C CYS A 150 -9.52 5.59 -17.35
N SER A 151 -9.27 5.91 -18.61
CA SER A 151 -9.45 5.00 -19.75
C SER A 151 -8.49 3.81 -19.70
N LEU A 152 -7.22 4.03 -19.34
CA LEU A 152 -6.23 2.96 -19.16
C LEU A 152 -6.62 1.97 -18.05
N LEU A 153 -7.34 2.45 -17.04
CA LEU A 153 -7.89 1.62 -15.95
C LEU A 153 -9.27 1.04 -16.28
N GLY A 154 -9.72 1.07 -17.55
CA GLY A 154 -11.00 0.49 -17.97
C GLY A 154 -12.23 1.35 -17.68
N GLY A 155 -12.05 2.64 -17.43
CA GLY A 155 -13.11 3.60 -17.10
C GLY A 155 -13.37 3.77 -15.60
N TYR A 156 -14.25 4.69 -15.26
CA TYR A 156 -14.53 5.09 -13.88
C TYR A 156 -14.95 3.93 -12.97
N ASP A 157 -15.90 3.12 -13.41
CA ASP A 157 -16.41 2.02 -12.58
C ASP A 157 -15.35 0.95 -12.35
N PHE A 158 -14.60 0.60 -13.39
CA PHE A 158 -13.53 -0.40 -13.23
C PHE A 158 -12.38 0.14 -12.38
N ALA A 159 -12.03 1.41 -12.49
CA ALA A 159 -11.05 2.05 -11.61
C ALA A 159 -11.43 1.95 -10.13
N ARG A 160 -12.74 1.98 -9.79
CA ARG A 160 -13.22 1.75 -8.42
C ARG A 160 -12.96 0.33 -7.94
N PHE A 161 -13.17 -0.68 -8.80
CA PHE A 161 -12.80 -2.08 -8.48
C PHE A 161 -11.30 -2.25 -8.28
N VAL A 162 -10.50 -1.64 -9.16
CA VAL A 162 -9.03 -1.66 -9.05
C VAL A 162 -8.58 -1.01 -7.73
N HIS A 163 -9.12 0.15 -7.40
CA HIS A 163 -8.80 0.87 -6.15
C HIS A 163 -9.17 0.04 -4.91
N PHE A 164 -10.38 -0.51 -4.88
CA PHE A 164 -10.83 -1.36 -3.78
C PHE A 164 -9.97 -2.63 -3.67
N GLY A 165 -9.67 -3.29 -4.78
CA GLY A 165 -8.83 -4.49 -4.81
C GLY A 165 -7.39 -4.23 -4.36
N ALA A 166 -6.79 -3.12 -4.81
CA ALA A 166 -5.46 -2.70 -4.38
C ALA A 166 -5.43 -2.37 -2.88
N MET A 167 -6.44 -1.66 -2.38
CA MET A 167 -6.62 -1.39 -0.94
C MET A 167 -6.75 -2.69 -0.14
N ALA A 168 -7.60 -3.62 -0.57
CA ALA A 168 -7.75 -4.92 0.09
C ALA A 168 -6.45 -5.74 0.07
N GLY A 169 -5.71 -5.70 -1.05
CA GLY A 169 -4.39 -6.31 -1.17
C GLY A 169 -3.38 -5.74 -0.17
N ILE A 170 -3.32 -4.41 -0.01
CA ILE A 170 -2.45 -3.77 0.99
C ILE A 170 -2.87 -4.17 2.41
N GLY A 171 -4.17 -4.25 2.68
CA GLY A 171 -4.68 -4.63 4.01
C GLY A 171 -4.44 -6.09 4.39
N ALA A 172 -4.12 -6.94 3.43
CA ALA A 172 -3.76 -8.34 3.65
C ALA A 172 -2.29 -8.55 4.04
N PHE A 173 -1.44 -7.51 3.96
CA PHE A 173 -0.03 -7.49 4.36
C PHE A 173 0.17 -6.98 5.77
#